data_efe12a81e3d3de5821a11006d1ee13ad
#
_entry.id   efe12a81e3d3de5821a11006d1ee13ad
#
_cell.length_a   1.000
_cell.length_b   1.000
_cell.length_c   1.000
_cell.angle_alpha   90.00
_cell.angle_beta   90.00
_cell.angle_gamma   90.00
#
_symmetry.space_group_name_H-M   'P 1'
#
loop_
_entity.id
_entity.type
_entity.pdbx_description
1 polymer ?
#
loop_
_entity_poly.entity_id
_entity_poly.type
_entity_poly.pdbx_seq_one_letter_code
_entity_poly.pdbx_strand_id
1 'polypeptide(L)'
;MRRIIFICTLLPVLSGWAAERFSTRIDKLIAAKAGGAVAPRSDDSEFFRRVKLDLTGCIPSATDTRSFLQDTTSSKRSKLIDRLIASDAFAMHWTDRLSVMLLERQKLGKITDEEWREFLAKNLKGKPRWDVLAQEMVGATGQGDERPAMKFLGTADHHAMTEDVARLFLGMDLKCAKCHDHPSVNEWKQAHYWGLFSYLNQTKTATNSKDKQTYLVEGVAMKKVDFQSVFKTEKEI
;
A
#
# COMPACT_ATOMS: atom_id res chain seq x y z
N MET A 1 64.49 7.33 34.27
CA MET A 1 63.63 8.17 33.39
C MET A 1 62.92 7.26 32.39
N ARG A 2 61.64 6.96 32.64
CA ARG A 2 60.81 6.07 31.76
C ARG A 2 60.00 6.97 30.83
N ARG A 3 60.29 6.92 29.53
CA ARG A 3 59.55 7.63 28.49
C ARG A 3 58.25 6.85 28.19
N ILE A 4 57.08 7.45 28.48
CA ILE A 4 55.78 6.95 28.12
C ILE A 4 55.49 7.45 26.69
N ILE A 5 55.41 6.51 25.74
CA ILE A 5 55.02 6.77 24.36
C ILE A 5 53.47 6.69 24.32
N PHE A 6 52.82 7.85 24.08
CA PHE A 6 51.39 7.93 23.81
C PHE A 6 51.14 7.47 22.36
N ILE A 7 50.59 6.28 22.16
CA ILE A 7 50.09 5.83 20.88
C ILE A 7 48.67 6.39 20.71
N CYS A 8 48.59 7.45 19.89
CA CYS A 8 47.32 8.02 19.48
C CYS A 8 46.71 7.10 18.42
N THR A 9 45.81 6.20 18.81
CA THR A 9 45.02 5.37 17.90
C THR A 9 43.98 6.24 17.20
N LEU A 10 44.24 6.60 15.93
CA LEU A 10 43.23 7.13 15.01
C LEU A 10 42.16 6.05 14.80
N LEU A 11 41.04 6.18 15.46
CA LEU A 11 39.81 5.42 15.09
C LEU A 11 39.33 5.94 13.73
N PRO A 12 39.14 5.05 12.72
CA PRO A 12 38.50 5.48 11.48
C PRO A 12 37.06 5.93 11.80
N VAL A 13 36.77 7.18 11.50
CA VAL A 13 35.41 7.69 11.46
C VAL A 13 34.68 6.88 10.38
N LEU A 14 33.93 5.88 10.80
CA LEU A 14 32.94 5.22 9.95
C LEU A 14 31.93 6.30 9.51
N SER A 15 32.19 6.87 8.33
CA SER A 15 31.26 7.70 7.61
C SER A 15 29.98 6.87 7.44
N GLY A 16 29.00 7.14 8.31
CA GLY A 16 27.68 6.50 8.22
C GLY A 16 27.14 6.73 6.82
N TRP A 17 27.02 5.69 6.06
CA TRP A 17 26.28 5.69 4.78
C TRP A 17 24.85 6.07 5.12
N ALA A 18 24.51 7.33 4.95
CA ALA A 18 23.12 7.76 5.01
C ALA A 18 22.38 6.96 3.92
N ALA A 19 21.48 6.09 4.34
CA ALA A 19 20.70 5.27 3.42
C ALA A 19 20.04 6.19 2.38
N GLU A 20 20.31 5.95 1.11
CA GLU A 20 19.75 6.74 0.02
C GLU A 20 18.24 6.75 0.12
N ARG A 21 17.60 7.92 0.00
CA ARG A 21 16.15 8.04 0.04
C ARG A 21 15.50 7.16 -1.04
N PHE A 22 14.44 6.47 -0.67
CA PHE A 22 13.73 5.58 -1.58
C PHE A 22 13.27 6.29 -2.87
N SER A 23 12.80 7.55 -2.76
CA SER A 23 12.46 8.39 -3.90
C SER A 23 13.63 8.59 -4.87
N THR A 24 14.85 8.83 -4.35
CA THR A 24 16.04 9.00 -5.19
C THR A 24 16.38 7.73 -5.97
N ARG A 25 16.18 6.55 -5.35
CA ARG A 25 16.38 5.26 -6.05
C ARG A 25 15.35 5.07 -7.17
N ILE A 26 14.10 5.42 -6.93
CA ILE A 26 13.04 5.39 -7.95
C ILE A 26 13.40 6.32 -9.12
N ASP A 27 13.78 7.57 -8.83
CA ASP A 27 14.16 8.54 -9.85
C ASP A 27 15.31 8.03 -10.72
N LYS A 28 16.33 7.40 -10.12
CA LYS A 28 17.45 6.78 -10.86
C LYS A 28 16.99 5.65 -11.78
N LEU A 29 16.10 4.78 -11.29
CA LEU A 29 15.56 3.67 -12.10
C LEU A 29 14.72 4.18 -13.28
N ILE A 30 13.90 5.20 -13.05
CA ILE A 30 13.11 5.84 -14.11
C ILE A 30 14.05 6.48 -15.14
N ALA A 31 15.03 7.27 -14.70
CA ALA A 31 15.98 7.92 -15.60
C ALA A 31 16.78 6.91 -16.42
N ALA A 32 17.22 5.79 -15.83
CA ALA A 32 17.92 4.74 -16.53
C ALA A 32 17.08 4.05 -17.61
N LYS A 33 15.76 3.95 -17.40
CA LYS A 33 14.82 3.35 -18.37
C LYS A 33 14.28 4.33 -19.41
N ALA A 34 14.39 5.62 -19.20
CA ALA A 34 13.80 6.63 -20.09
C ALA A 34 14.40 6.67 -21.51
N GLY A 35 15.58 6.07 -21.71
CA GLY A 35 16.22 5.99 -23.04
C GLY A 35 16.63 7.33 -23.67
N GLY A 36 16.55 8.44 -22.90
CA GLY A 36 16.88 9.79 -23.34
C GLY A 36 16.77 10.82 -22.21
N ALA A 37 16.91 12.09 -22.56
CA ALA A 37 16.78 13.18 -21.59
C ALA A 37 15.37 13.24 -21.00
N VAL A 38 15.25 13.21 -19.68
CA VAL A 38 13.98 13.47 -18.99
C VAL A 38 13.58 14.92 -19.09
N ALA A 39 12.28 15.19 -19.15
CA ALA A 39 11.75 16.56 -19.15
C ALA A 39 12.23 17.34 -17.92
N PRO A 40 12.42 18.66 -18.05
CA PRO A 40 12.76 19.52 -16.93
C PRO A 40 11.65 19.46 -15.85
N ARG A 41 12.03 19.78 -14.62
CA ARG A 41 11.05 19.89 -13.54
C ARG A 41 10.05 21.00 -13.85
N SER A 42 8.78 20.75 -13.52
CA SER A 42 7.74 21.77 -13.59
C SER A 42 8.10 23.03 -12.78
N ASP A 43 7.64 24.17 -13.22
CA ASP A 43 7.74 25.41 -12.44
C ASP A 43 6.92 25.31 -11.13
N ASP A 44 7.02 26.33 -10.28
CA ASP A 44 6.35 26.33 -8.98
C ASP A 44 4.83 26.46 -9.09
N SER A 45 4.32 27.12 -10.12
CA SER A 45 2.88 27.28 -10.35
C SER A 45 2.24 25.93 -10.72
N GLU A 46 2.82 25.27 -11.70
CA GLU A 46 2.36 23.93 -12.12
C GLU A 46 2.53 22.89 -11.02
N PHE A 47 3.67 22.91 -10.32
CA PHE A 47 3.89 22.02 -9.17
C PHE A 47 2.81 22.24 -8.10
N PHE A 48 2.53 23.50 -7.71
CA PHE A 48 1.58 23.80 -6.66
C PHE A 48 0.16 23.35 -7.02
N ARG A 49 -0.25 23.63 -8.26
CA ARG A 49 -1.56 23.21 -8.77
C ARG A 49 -1.70 21.68 -8.73
N ARG A 50 -0.71 20.95 -9.24
CA ARG A 50 -0.73 19.48 -9.28
C ARG A 50 -0.74 18.88 -7.89
N VAL A 51 0.19 19.25 -7.02
CA VAL A 51 0.32 18.64 -5.70
C VAL A 51 -0.92 18.88 -4.84
N LYS A 52 -1.56 20.05 -4.94
CA LYS A 52 -2.83 20.35 -4.27
C LYS A 52 -3.94 19.42 -4.78
N LEU A 53 -4.07 19.32 -6.10
CA LEU A 53 -5.09 18.48 -6.71
C LEU A 53 -4.88 17.01 -6.38
N ASP A 54 -3.65 16.49 -6.47
CA ASP A 54 -3.33 15.09 -6.23
C ASP A 54 -3.50 14.70 -4.77
N LEU A 55 -3.10 15.57 -3.84
CA LEU A 55 -3.15 15.24 -2.41
C LEU A 55 -4.49 15.59 -1.74
N THR A 56 -5.20 16.60 -2.22
CA THR A 56 -6.44 17.06 -1.54
C THR A 56 -7.69 17.06 -2.42
N GLY A 57 -7.55 16.73 -3.71
CA GLY A 57 -8.66 16.77 -4.66
C GLY A 57 -9.14 18.18 -5.03
N CYS A 58 -8.48 19.23 -4.53
CA CYS A 58 -8.89 20.62 -4.71
C CYS A 58 -7.83 21.46 -5.42
N ILE A 59 -8.28 22.36 -6.28
CA ILE A 59 -7.38 23.39 -6.85
C ILE A 59 -7.00 24.39 -5.76
N PRO A 60 -5.79 24.98 -5.82
CA PRO A 60 -5.40 25.99 -4.86
C PRO A 60 -6.18 27.30 -5.04
N SER A 61 -6.38 28.04 -3.94
CA SER A 61 -6.92 29.40 -4.02
C SER A 61 -5.90 30.36 -4.64
N ALA A 62 -6.38 31.49 -5.18
CA ALA A 62 -5.50 32.52 -5.70
C ALA A 62 -4.57 33.12 -4.61
N THR A 63 -5.05 33.18 -3.37
CA THR A 63 -4.26 33.68 -2.23
C THR A 63 -3.15 32.68 -1.87
N ASP A 64 -3.47 31.39 -1.74
CA ASP A 64 -2.48 30.35 -1.46
C ASP A 64 -1.42 30.29 -2.57
N THR A 65 -1.85 30.40 -3.82
CA THR A 65 -0.94 30.41 -4.99
C THR A 65 0.05 31.56 -4.91
N ARG A 66 -0.44 32.79 -4.67
CA ARG A 66 0.44 33.97 -4.54
C ARG A 66 1.44 33.78 -3.40
N SER A 67 0.98 33.35 -2.23
CA SER A 67 1.84 33.10 -1.07
C SER A 67 2.92 32.06 -1.36
N PHE A 68 2.57 30.97 -2.02
CA PHE A 68 3.53 29.93 -2.38
C PHE A 68 4.57 30.40 -3.41
N LEU A 69 4.14 31.17 -4.41
CA LEU A 69 5.04 31.72 -5.44
C LEU A 69 6.01 32.76 -4.88
N GLN A 70 5.56 33.56 -3.91
CA GLN A 70 6.40 34.58 -3.23
C GLN A 70 7.39 33.97 -2.24
N ASP A 71 7.16 32.73 -1.77
CA ASP A 71 8.11 32.04 -0.87
C ASP A 71 9.39 31.66 -1.65
N THR A 72 10.51 32.22 -1.25
CA THR A 72 11.84 31.97 -1.84
C THR A 72 12.59 30.83 -1.18
N THR A 73 12.00 30.15 -0.18
CA THR A 73 12.64 29.08 0.57
C THR A 73 12.88 27.85 -0.33
N SER A 74 14.11 27.35 -0.38
CA SER A 74 14.48 26.18 -1.19
C SER A 74 13.71 24.90 -0.82
N SER A 75 13.26 24.78 0.43
CA SER A 75 12.48 23.64 0.94
C SER A 75 10.96 23.83 0.83
N LYS A 76 10.45 24.88 0.18
CA LYS A 76 9.00 25.17 0.14
C LYS A 76 8.15 24.02 -0.43
N ARG A 77 8.64 23.34 -1.46
CA ARG A 77 7.93 22.22 -2.09
C ARG A 77 7.79 21.04 -1.12
N SER A 78 8.86 20.63 -0.44
CA SER A 78 8.79 19.51 0.54
C SER A 78 7.92 19.87 1.74
N LYS A 79 8.06 21.07 2.29
CA LYS A 79 7.22 21.56 3.38
C LYS A 79 5.73 21.62 3.01
N LEU A 80 5.43 21.98 1.76
CA LEU A 80 4.05 21.95 1.26
C LEU A 80 3.50 20.52 1.23
N ILE A 81 4.25 19.57 0.68
CA ILE A 81 3.84 18.16 0.64
C ILE A 81 3.56 17.64 2.05
N ASP A 82 4.49 17.83 2.99
CA ASP A 82 4.35 17.38 4.38
C ASP A 82 3.08 17.97 5.04
N ARG A 83 2.83 19.27 4.83
CA ARG A 83 1.65 19.95 5.36
C ARG A 83 0.35 19.42 4.74
N LEU A 84 0.34 19.17 3.43
CA LEU A 84 -0.85 18.65 2.75
C LEU A 84 -1.17 17.23 3.20
N ILE A 85 -0.16 16.36 3.31
CA ILE A 85 -0.35 14.97 3.78
C ILE A 85 -0.89 14.94 5.22
N ALA A 86 -0.47 15.88 6.06
CA ALA A 86 -0.94 15.98 7.44
C ALA A 86 -2.34 16.61 7.58
N SER A 87 -2.97 17.08 6.49
CA SER A 87 -4.23 17.80 6.52
C SER A 87 -5.46 16.85 6.53
N ASP A 88 -6.56 17.33 7.13
CA ASP A 88 -7.84 16.62 7.06
C ASP A 88 -8.34 16.51 5.61
N ALA A 89 -8.04 17.50 4.75
CA ALA A 89 -8.40 17.45 3.33
C ALA A 89 -7.75 16.27 2.59
N PHE A 90 -6.49 15.94 2.93
CA PHE A 90 -5.82 14.74 2.44
C PHE A 90 -6.56 13.48 2.89
N ALA A 91 -6.82 13.37 4.19
CA ALA A 91 -7.48 12.19 4.75
C ALA A 91 -8.88 11.97 4.12
N MET A 92 -9.66 13.03 3.95
CA MET A 92 -10.98 12.97 3.29
C MET A 92 -10.86 12.53 1.82
N HIS A 93 -10.00 13.19 1.05
CA HIS A 93 -9.84 12.89 -0.37
C HIS A 93 -9.36 11.46 -0.62
N TRP A 94 -8.37 11.01 0.15
CA TRP A 94 -7.83 9.67 -0.01
C TRP A 94 -8.70 8.57 0.59
N THR A 95 -9.53 8.88 1.59
CA THR A 95 -10.58 7.96 2.05
C THR A 95 -11.54 7.61 0.92
N ASP A 96 -12.01 8.60 0.17
CA ASP A 96 -12.91 8.37 -0.96
C ASP A 96 -12.24 7.56 -2.07
N ARG A 97 -11.03 7.95 -2.45
CA ARG A 97 -10.28 7.24 -3.49
C ARG A 97 -9.94 5.82 -3.11
N LEU A 98 -9.40 5.60 -1.92
CA LEU A 98 -9.04 4.26 -1.45
C LEU A 98 -10.28 3.37 -1.27
N SER A 99 -11.39 3.93 -0.78
CA SER A 99 -12.63 3.17 -0.67
C SER A 99 -13.06 2.60 -2.04
N VAL A 100 -12.99 3.41 -3.09
CA VAL A 100 -13.31 2.95 -4.46
C VAL A 100 -12.28 1.96 -4.99
N MET A 101 -10.99 2.22 -4.76
CA MET A 101 -9.91 1.35 -5.26
C MET A 101 -9.91 -0.02 -4.59
N LEU A 102 -10.11 -0.07 -3.28
CA LEU A 102 -10.03 -1.28 -2.48
C LEU A 102 -11.28 -2.16 -2.60
N LEU A 103 -12.46 -1.55 -2.72
CA LEU A 103 -13.73 -2.28 -2.76
C LEU A 103 -14.38 -2.31 -4.16
N GLU A 104 -13.84 -1.63 -5.17
CA GLU A 104 -14.41 -1.52 -6.52
C GLU A 104 -15.92 -1.20 -6.53
N ARG A 105 -16.38 -0.41 -5.53
CA ARG A 105 -17.79 -0.07 -5.28
C ARG A 105 -18.67 -1.27 -4.91
N GLN A 106 -18.09 -2.40 -4.52
CA GLN A 106 -18.85 -3.54 -4.05
C GLN A 106 -19.39 -3.27 -2.65
N LYS A 107 -20.63 -3.72 -2.41
CA LYS A 107 -21.22 -3.72 -1.06
C LYS A 107 -20.91 -5.07 -0.42
N LEU A 108 -19.81 -5.13 0.32
CA LEU A 108 -19.32 -6.36 0.94
C LEU A 108 -19.67 -6.42 2.43
N GLY A 109 -20.28 -7.52 2.83
CA GLY A 109 -20.49 -7.88 4.22
C GLY A 109 -21.46 -6.98 5.01
N LYS A 110 -21.41 -7.13 6.33
CA LYS A 110 -22.25 -6.40 7.30
C LYS A 110 -21.60 -5.11 7.83
N ILE A 111 -20.42 -4.75 7.34
CA ILE A 111 -19.72 -3.52 7.68
C ILE A 111 -20.32 -2.40 6.82
N THR A 112 -20.81 -1.36 7.45
CA THR A 112 -21.36 -0.20 6.75
C THR A 112 -20.28 0.55 5.98
N ASP A 113 -20.70 1.35 5.00
CA ASP A 113 -19.76 2.21 4.27
C ASP A 113 -19.19 3.31 5.19
N GLU A 114 -19.92 3.71 6.21
CA GLU A 114 -19.50 4.70 7.19
C GLU A 114 -18.39 4.15 8.10
N GLU A 115 -18.59 2.97 8.70
CA GLU A 115 -17.56 2.28 9.52
C GLU A 115 -16.26 2.10 8.72
N TRP A 116 -16.35 1.71 7.46
CA TRP A 116 -15.21 1.57 6.57
C TRP A 116 -14.50 2.89 6.30
N ARG A 117 -15.25 3.95 6.00
CA ARG A 117 -14.69 5.28 5.74
C ARG A 117 -14.03 5.88 6.97
N GLU A 118 -14.62 5.70 8.15
CA GLU A 118 -14.02 6.12 9.42
C GLU A 118 -12.70 5.39 9.69
N PHE A 119 -12.66 4.07 9.44
CA PHE A 119 -11.43 3.28 9.54
C PHE A 119 -10.33 3.81 8.61
N LEU A 120 -10.65 4.04 7.33
CA LEU A 120 -9.69 4.60 6.39
C LEU A 120 -9.23 6.00 6.79
N ALA A 121 -10.16 6.89 7.16
CA ALA A 121 -9.85 8.25 7.55
C ALA A 121 -8.94 8.30 8.79
N LYS A 122 -9.18 7.44 9.79
CA LYS A 122 -8.34 7.30 10.98
C LYS A 122 -6.90 6.92 10.61
N ASN A 123 -6.72 5.96 9.70
CA ASN A 123 -5.41 5.47 9.27
C ASN A 123 -4.68 6.43 8.32
N LEU A 124 -5.42 7.31 7.63
CA LEU A 124 -4.85 8.30 6.72
C LEU A 124 -4.52 9.63 7.39
N LYS A 125 -4.98 9.86 8.61
CA LYS A 125 -4.76 11.11 9.34
C LYS A 125 -3.35 11.20 9.91
N GLY A 126 -2.69 12.34 9.68
CA GLY A 126 -1.39 12.64 10.24
C GLY A 126 -0.23 12.07 9.42
N LYS A 127 0.32 10.94 9.79
CA LYS A 127 1.42 10.26 9.09
C LYS A 127 0.96 8.88 8.62
N PRO A 128 0.28 8.79 7.48
CA PRO A 128 -0.26 7.52 7.00
C PRO A 128 0.85 6.48 6.76
N ARG A 129 0.60 5.26 7.19
CA ARG A 129 1.48 4.10 7.03
C ARG A 129 0.76 3.07 6.18
N TRP A 130 1.10 3.02 4.88
CA TRP A 130 0.49 2.07 3.95
C TRP A 130 0.73 0.61 4.35
N ASP A 131 1.91 0.30 4.85
CA ASP A 131 2.27 -1.02 5.34
C ASP A 131 1.39 -1.46 6.53
N VAL A 132 1.13 -0.56 7.48
CA VAL A 132 0.24 -0.82 8.61
C VAL A 132 -1.20 -1.01 8.14
N LEU A 133 -1.70 -0.11 7.29
CA LEU A 133 -3.05 -0.20 6.74
C LEU A 133 -3.27 -1.51 5.97
N ALA A 134 -2.29 -1.93 5.16
CA ALA A 134 -2.35 -3.19 4.44
C ALA A 134 -2.38 -4.40 5.38
N GLN A 135 -1.55 -4.38 6.44
CA GLN A 135 -1.55 -5.44 7.45
C GLN A 135 -2.88 -5.51 8.20
N GLU A 136 -3.44 -4.36 8.59
CA GLU A 136 -4.76 -4.31 9.27
C GLU A 136 -5.87 -4.86 8.38
N MET A 137 -5.86 -4.59 7.07
CA MET A 137 -6.87 -5.09 6.14
C MET A 137 -6.72 -6.59 5.84
N VAL A 138 -5.50 -7.05 5.57
CA VAL A 138 -5.26 -8.46 5.21
C VAL A 138 -5.32 -9.37 6.44
N GLY A 139 -4.92 -8.86 7.61
CA GLY A 139 -4.95 -9.61 8.88
C GLY A 139 -6.21 -9.40 9.72
N ALA A 140 -7.24 -8.72 9.20
CA ALA A 140 -8.42 -8.36 9.97
C ALA A 140 -9.17 -9.59 10.50
N THR A 141 -9.39 -9.62 11.82
CA THR A 141 -10.22 -10.65 12.45
C THR A 141 -11.70 -10.27 12.55
N GLY A 142 -12.00 -8.99 12.41
CA GLY A 142 -13.35 -8.44 12.56
C GLY A 142 -13.83 -8.35 13.99
N GLN A 143 -12.91 -8.38 14.96
CA GLN A 143 -13.20 -8.20 16.38
C GLN A 143 -12.76 -6.80 16.84
N GLY A 144 -13.53 -6.23 17.78
CA GLY A 144 -13.22 -4.92 18.36
C GLY A 144 -13.00 -3.83 17.31
N ASP A 145 -11.96 -3.04 17.50
CA ASP A 145 -11.60 -1.90 16.65
C ASP A 145 -11.10 -2.32 15.23
N GLU A 146 -10.74 -3.59 15.04
CA GLU A 146 -10.30 -4.13 13.74
C GLU A 146 -11.48 -4.50 12.83
N ARG A 147 -12.70 -4.49 13.38
CA ARG A 147 -13.92 -4.89 12.67
C ARG A 147 -14.09 -4.21 11.31
N PRO A 148 -13.92 -2.88 11.16
CA PRO A 148 -14.11 -2.23 9.87
C PRO A 148 -13.14 -2.68 8.78
N ALA A 149 -11.89 -3.03 9.15
CA ALA A 149 -10.87 -3.52 8.23
C ALA A 149 -11.29 -4.84 7.52
N MET A 150 -12.08 -5.67 8.21
CA MET A 150 -12.62 -6.92 7.67
C MET A 150 -13.47 -6.70 6.39
N LYS A 151 -13.98 -5.49 6.15
CA LYS A 151 -14.73 -5.19 4.93
C LYS A 151 -13.93 -5.51 3.67
N PHE A 152 -12.61 -5.32 3.69
CA PHE A 152 -11.73 -5.66 2.57
C PHE A 152 -11.75 -7.16 2.24
N LEU A 153 -11.75 -8.03 3.26
CA LEU A 153 -11.84 -9.48 3.11
C LEU A 153 -13.29 -10.02 3.21
N GLY A 154 -14.26 -9.13 3.25
CA GLY A 154 -15.67 -9.45 3.59
C GLY A 154 -16.43 -10.32 2.58
N THR A 155 -15.77 -10.80 1.54
CA THR A 155 -16.29 -11.81 0.63
C THR A 155 -15.95 -13.22 1.13
N ALA A 156 -16.88 -14.16 1.04
CA ALA A 156 -16.59 -15.57 1.28
C ALA A 156 -15.83 -16.24 0.12
N ASP A 157 -15.55 -15.50 -0.95
CA ASP A 157 -14.84 -15.99 -2.12
C ASP A 157 -13.33 -15.81 -1.97
N HIS A 158 -12.64 -16.88 -1.59
CA HIS A 158 -11.20 -16.89 -1.43
C HIS A 158 -10.43 -16.62 -2.75
N HIS A 159 -11.04 -16.90 -3.90
CA HIS A 159 -10.44 -16.56 -5.19
C HIS A 159 -10.44 -15.05 -5.39
N ALA A 160 -11.57 -14.38 -5.13
CA ALA A 160 -11.65 -12.93 -5.18
C ALA A 160 -10.67 -12.27 -4.18
N MET A 161 -10.59 -12.77 -2.94
CA MET A 161 -9.59 -12.30 -1.96
C MET A 161 -8.16 -12.42 -2.50
N THR A 162 -7.82 -13.55 -3.14
CA THR A 162 -6.49 -13.80 -3.69
C THR A 162 -6.17 -12.81 -4.82
N GLU A 163 -7.11 -12.63 -5.74
CA GLU A 163 -6.97 -11.71 -6.86
C GLU A 163 -6.80 -10.26 -6.38
N ASP A 164 -7.61 -9.83 -5.40
CA ASP A 164 -7.55 -8.47 -4.86
C ASP A 164 -6.26 -8.21 -4.07
N VAL A 165 -5.84 -9.14 -3.20
CA VAL A 165 -4.58 -9.01 -2.46
C VAL A 165 -3.39 -8.95 -3.42
N ALA A 166 -3.37 -9.82 -4.43
CA ALA A 166 -2.30 -9.82 -5.43
C ALA A 166 -2.24 -8.50 -6.22
N ARG A 167 -3.37 -8.04 -6.70
CA ARG A 167 -3.49 -6.83 -7.52
C ARG A 167 -3.17 -5.56 -6.73
N LEU A 168 -3.74 -5.42 -5.54
CA LEU A 168 -3.69 -4.17 -4.77
C LEU A 168 -2.42 -4.02 -3.94
N PHE A 169 -1.88 -5.10 -3.39
CA PHE A 169 -0.72 -5.03 -2.49
C PHE A 169 0.57 -5.57 -3.11
N LEU A 170 0.49 -6.50 -4.05
CA LEU A 170 1.67 -7.05 -4.71
C LEU A 170 1.88 -6.50 -6.12
N GLY A 171 0.91 -5.76 -6.69
CA GLY A 171 0.98 -5.22 -8.05
C GLY A 171 0.97 -6.31 -9.12
N MET A 172 0.39 -7.48 -8.83
CA MET A 172 0.36 -8.64 -9.71
C MET A 172 -1.08 -8.98 -10.08
N ASP A 173 -1.45 -8.87 -11.35
CA ASP A 173 -2.73 -9.41 -11.82
C ASP A 173 -2.61 -10.91 -12.06
N LEU A 174 -2.83 -11.69 -11.01
CA LEU A 174 -2.72 -13.15 -11.02
C LEU A 174 -3.99 -13.86 -11.52
N LYS A 175 -4.99 -13.16 -12.02
CA LYS A 175 -6.27 -13.76 -12.44
C LYS A 175 -6.08 -14.87 -13.47
N CYS A 176 -5.22 -14.66 -14.47
CA CYS A 176 -4.87 -15.68 -15.46
C CYS A 176 -4.08 -16.83 -14.84
N ALA A 177 -3.27 -16.54 -13.82
CA ALA A 177 -2.41 -17.53 -13.17
C ALA A 177 -3.18 -18.57 -12.34
N LYS A 178 -4.48 -18.39 -12.15
CA LYS A 178 -5.37 -19.40 -11.55
C LYS A 178 -5.37 -20.71 -12.36
N CYS A 179 -5.32 -20.63 -13.68
CA CYS A 179 -5.46 -21.79 -14.58
C CYS A 179 -4.17 -22.18 -15.30
N HIS A 180 -3.28 -21.22 -15.59
CA HIS A 180 -2.01 -21.42 -16.31
C HIS A 180 -1.05 -20.29 -15.99
N ASP A 181 0.23 -20.45 -16.28
CA ASP A 181 1.21 -19.36 -16.18
C ASP A 181 0.75 -18.15 -17.00
N HIS A 182 1.05 -16.93 -16.54
CA HIS A 182 0.57 -15.72 -17.20
C HIS A 182 1.10 -15.62 -18.65
N PRO A 183 0.23 -15.37 -19.64
CA PRO A 183 0.61 -15.49 -21.05
C PRO A 183 1.61 -14.45 -21.53
N SER A 184 1.67 -13.29 -20.88
CA SER A 184 2.51 -12.15 -21.29
C SER A 184 3.58 -11.77 -20.27
N VAL A 185 3.53 -12.28 -19.05
CA VAL A 185 4.46 -11.96 -17.95
C VAL A 185 5.04 -13.25 -17.43
N ASN A 186 6.24 -13.61 -17.90
CA ASN A 186 6.88 -14.90 -17.62
C ASN A 186 7.13 -15.15 -16.12
N GLU A 187 7.25 -14.09 -15.34
CA GLU A 187 7.49 -14.14 -13.89
C GLU A 187 6.23 -14.53 -13.11
N TRP A 188 5.05 -14.37 -13.67
CA TRP A 188 3.78 -14.64 -12.98
C TRP A 188 3.33 -16.08 -13.23
N LYS A 189 3.68 -16.95 -12.29
CA LYS A 189 3.43 -18.39 -12.40
C LYS A 189 2.15 -18.80 -11.71
N GLN A 190 1.56 -19.90 -12.16
CA GLN A 190 0.43 -20.53 -11.52
C GLN A 190 0.72 -20.84 -10.04
N ALA A 191 1.94 -21.25 -9.72
CA ALA A 191 2.37 -21.51 -8.34
C ALA A 191 2.26 -20.26 -7.44
N HIS A 192 2.45 -19.05 -7.98
CA HIS A 192 2.28 -17.81 -7.20
C HIS A 192 0.83 -17.58 -6.79
N TYR A 193 -0.11 -17.83 -7.71
CA TYR A 193 -1.53 -17.75 -7.41
C TYR A 193 -1.93 -18.72 -6.30
N TRP A 194 -1.60 -19.99 -6.47
CA TRP A 194 -2.00 -21.04 -5.52
C TRP A 194 -1.26 -20.96 -4.19
N GLY A 195 -0.02 -20.46 -4.18
CA GLY A 195 0.70 -20.14 -2.96
C GLY A 195 -0.02 -19.08 -2.14
N LEU A 196 -0.44 -17.97 -2.76
CA LEU A 196 -1.21 -16.92 -2.08
C LEU A 196 -2.62 -17.41 -1.68
N PHE A 197 -3.29 -18.14 -2.56
CA PHE A 197 -4.59 -18.74 -2.29
C PHE A 197 -4.57 -19.66 -1.08
N SER A 198 -3.53 -20.50 -0.90
CA SER A 198 -3.41 -21.42 0.22
C SER A 198 -3.39 -20.69 1.57
N TYR A 199 -2.86 -19.48 1.60
CA TYR A 199 -2.87 -18.59 2.76
C TYR A 199 -4.29 -18.09 3.08
N LEU A 200 -4.95 -17.52 2.08
CA LEU A 200 -6.25 -16.87 2.24
C LEU A 200 -7.40 -17.87 2.38
N ASN A 201 -7.28 -19.05 1.79
CA ASN A 201 -8.28 -20.13 1.89
C ASN A 201 -8.46 -20.68 3.31
N GLN A 202 -7.58 -20.35 4.23
CA GLN A 202 -7.72 -20.69 5.65
C GLN A 202 -8.67 -19.74 6.38
N THR A 203 -8.96 -18.57 5.80
CA THR A 203 -9.88 -17.58 6.37
C THR A 203 -11.31 -18.10 6.30
N LYS A 204 -12.00 -18.15 7.44
CA LYS A 204 -13.41 -18.56 7.55
C LYS A 204 -14.23 -17.48 8.25
N THR A 205 -15.51 -17.44 7.93
CA THR A 205 -16.46 -16.59 8.64
C THR A 205 -17.07 -17.36 9.79
N ALA A 206 -17.15 -16.74 10.95
CA ALA A 206 -17.91 -17.21 12.10
C ALA A 206 -18.91 -16.14 12.53
N THR A 207 -20.01 -16.54 13.17
CA THR A 207 -21.00 -15.60 13.67
C THR A 207 -21.14 -15.78 15.18
N ASN A 208 -20.99 -14.69 15.92
CA ASN A 208 -21.22 -14.70 17.35
C ASN A 208 -22.72 -14.89 17.63
N SER A 209 -23.05 -15.88 18.47
CA SER A 209 -24.44 -16.23 18.78
C SER A 209 -25.17 -15.16 19.58
N LYS A 210 -24.45 -14.33 20.38
CA LYS A 210 -25.02 -13.33 21.27
C LYS A 210 -25.41 -12.05 20.53
N ASP A 211 -24.47 -11.46 19.77
CA ASP A 211 -24.65 -10.17 19.10
C ASP A 211 -24.92 -10.30 17.59
N LYS A 212 -24.90 -11.54 17.06
CA LYS A 212 -25.08 -11.84 15.63
C LYS A 212 -24.05 -11.17 14.72
N GLN A 213 -22.91 -10.74 15.29
CA GLN A 213 -21.84 -10.17 14.48
C GLN A 213 -21.04 -11.27 13.78
N THR A 214 -20.65 -11.00 12.54
CA THR A 214 -19.77 -11.87 11.76
C THR A 214 -18.34 -11.42 11.95
N TYR A 215 -17.42 -12.33 12.10
CA TYR A 215 -15.99 -12.11 12.21
C TYR A 215 -15.23 -13.17 11.42
N LEU A 216 -13.96 -12.90 11.14
CA LEU A 216 -13.08 -13.82 10.46
C LEU A 216 -12.30 -14.62 11.49
N VAL A 217 -12.13 -15.91 11.22
CA VAL A 217 -11.33 -16.83 12.02
C VAL A 217 -10.36 -17.56 11.11
N GLU A 218 -9.22 -17.88 11.66
CA GLU A 218 -8.30 -18.80 11.03
C GLU A 218 -8.88 -20.22 11.09
N GLY A 219 -9.02 -20.83 9.93
CA GLY A 219 -9.40 -22.25 9.83
C GLY A 219 -8.23 -23.16 10.15
N VAL A 220 -8.49 -24.46 10.21
CA VAL A 220 -7.41 -25.45 10.30
C VAL A 220 -6.56 -25.35 9.03
N ALA A 221 -5.25 -25.18 9.20
CA ALA A 221 -4.31 -25.11 8.09
C ALA A 221 -4.48 -26.32 7.17
N MET A 222 -4.79 -26.07 5.91
CA MET A 222 -4.82 -27.13 4.91
C MET A 222 -3.38 -27.60 4.69
N LYS A 223 -3.13 -28.89 4.89
CA LYS A 223 -1.80 -29.47 4.70
C LYS A 223 -1.32 -29.36 3.25
N LYS A 224 -2.26 -29.24 2.32
CA LYS A 224 -1.99 -29.17 0.88
C LYS A 224 -3.17 -28.53 0.16
N VAL A 225 -2.88 -27.67 -0.80
CA VAL A 225 -3.87 -27.14 -1.75
C VAL A 225 -3.65 -27.87 -3.07
N ASP A 226 -4.62 -28.70 -3.45
CA ASP A 226 -4.62 -29.35 -4.75
C ASP A 226 -5.26 -28.44 -5.79
N PHE A 227 -4.59 -28.25 -6.91
CA PHE A 227 -5.18 -27.61 -8.07
C PHE A 227 -5.01 -28.46 -9.31
N GLN A 228 -5.92 -28.30 -10.27
CA GLN A 228 -5.80 -28.91 -11.58
C GLN A 228 -5.53 -27.84 -12.61
N SER A 229 -4.40 -27.97 -13.30
CA SER A 229 -4.13 -27.16 -14.48
C SER A 229 -5.09 -27.59 -15.60
N VAL A 230 -5.64 -26.62 -16.35
CA VAL A 230 -6.45 -26.92 -17.55
C VAL A 230 -5.63 -27.55 -18.68
N PHE A 231 -4.29 -27.46 -18.59
CA PHE A 231 -3.36 -27.97 -19.61
C PHE A 231 -2.57 -29.21 -19.17
N LYS A 232 -2.66 -29.59 -17.89
CA LYS A 232 -1.94 -30.75 -17.33
C LYS A 232 -2.87 -31.58 -16.48
N THR A 233 -2.81 -32.89 -16.68
CA THR A 233 -3.57 -33.87 -15.90
C THR A 233 -2.89 -34.24 -14.58
N GLU A 234 -1.63 -33.86 -14.39
CA GLU A 234 -0.86 -34.12 -13.17
C GLU A 234 -0.98 -32.97 -12.17
N LYS A 235 -1.15 -33.32 -10.90
CA LYS A 235 -1.18 -32.36 -9.79
C LYS A 235 0.23 -31.86 -9.54
N GLU A 236 0.49 -30.61 -9.86
CA GLU A 236 1.78 -29.96 -9.58
C GLU A 236 1.60 -28.98 -8.40
N ILE A 237 1.71 -29.46 -7.17
CA ILE A 237 2.24 -28.69 -6.03
C ILE A 237 2.70 -29.67 -4.97
#